data_c4a45a1ad2eebf8a8b8d6ff973677070
#
_entry.id   c4a45a1ad2eebf8a8b8d6ff973677070
#
_cell.length_a   1.000
_cell.length_b   1.000
_cell.length_c   1.000
_cell.angle_alpha   90.00
_cell.angle_beta   90.00
_cell.angle_gamma   90.00
#
_symmetry.space_group_name_H-M   'P 1'
#
loop_
_entity.id
_entity.type
_entity.pdbx_description
1 polymer ?
#
loop_
_entity_poly.entity_id
_entity_poly.type
_entity_poly.pdbx_seq_one_letter_code
_entity_poly.pdbx_strand_id
1 'polypeptide(L)'
;MIKYINNLGITCLEAEEGYLLKRGNQTFRKAYLGKNDNISFYEEVIDENYVFIEDEEDIQVNNNITDLDKLKKELIKLSKSKLSDYLEDNPLFSKVKYPEGRYYTVDNEHQSRIASQLLLYQANISLGLDYQLTWNEAGNICEDWTFEELFALSNEINNYVKPLVKKQQEIEVAIKNATSKDELNKIKIAYE
;
A
#
# COMPACT_ATOMS: atom_id res chain seq x y z
N MET A 1 -38.41 -2.68 5.67
CA MET A 1 -38.00 -3.79 6.55
C MET A 1 -36.49 -3.80 6.57
N ILE A 2 -35.88 -3.72 7.74
CA ILE A 2 -34.41 -3.63 7.88
C ILE A 2 -33.84 -5.05 7.81
N LYS A 3 -32.92 -5.29 6.91
CA LYS A 3 -32.19 -6.58 6.77
C LYS A 3 -30.75 -6.43 7.27
N TYR A 4 -30.23 -7.47 7.86
CA TYR A 4 -28.86 -7.54 8.37
C TYR A 4 -28.07 -8.63 7.64
N ILE A 5 -26.80 -8.42 7.43
CA ILE A 5 -25.90 -9.46 6.95
C ILE A 5 -24.94 -9.81 8.08
N ASN A 6 -24.88 -11.09 8.46
CA ASN A 6 -23.91 -11.57 9.43
C ASN A 6 -22.52 -11.79 8.81
N ASN A 7 -21.55 -12.16 9.65
CA ASN A 7 -20.16 -12.45 9.23
C ASN A 7 -20.03 -13.63 8.25
N LEU A 8 -21.09 -14.40 8.01
CA LEU A 8 -21.17 -15.50 7.04
C LEU A 8 -21.86 -15.07 5.73
N GLY A 9 -22.22 -13.78 5.59
CA GLY A 9 -22.95 -13.28 4.43
C GLY A 9 -24.44 -13.66 4.41
N ILE A 10 -25.01 -14.12 5.53
CA ILE A 10 -26.40 -14.54 5.62
C ILE A 10 -27.26 -13.33 6.03
N THR A 11 -28.31 -13.06 5.25
CA THR A 11 -29.28 -11.98 5.54
C THR A 11 -30.23 -12.43 6.65
N CYS A 12 -30.35 -11.64 7.71
CA CYS A 12 -31.24 -11.87 8.83
C CYS A 12 -32.27 -10.76 8.95
N LEU A 13 -33.50 -11.10 9.35
CA LEU A 13 -34.59 -10.15 9.55
C LEU A 13 -34.64 -9.60 10.98
N GLU A 14 -33.95 -10.24 11.92
CA GLU A 14 -33.91 -9.86 13.33
C GLU A 14 -32.44 -9.77 13.76
N ALA A 15 -32.14 -8.77 14.58
CA ALA A 15 -30.80 -8.62 15.15
C ALA A 15 -30.67 -9.57 16.33
N GLU A 16 -29.90 -10.65 16.16
CA GLU A 16 -29.50 -11.55 17.24
C GLU A 16 -28.13 -11.16 17.81
N GLU A 17 -27.78 -11.73 18.96
CA GLU A 17 -26.49 -11.51 19.57
C GLU A 17 -25.36 -12.03 18.65
N GLY A 18 -24.40 -11.16 18.31
CA GLY A 18 -23.30 -11.48 17.42
C GLY A 18 -23.44 -10.93 15.98
N TYR A 19 -24.54 -10.29 15.65
CA TYR A 19 -24.70 -9.61 14.37
C TYR A 19 -24.18 -8.17 14.42
N LEU A 20 -23.68 -7.69 13.26
CA LEU A 20 -23.28 -6.30 13.07
C LEU A 20 -24.37 -5.58 12.28
N LEU A 21 -24.68 -4.37 12.70
CA LEU A 21 -25.57 -3.46 12.01
C LEU A 21 -24.80 -2.26 11.50
N LYS A 22 -24.96 -1.93 10.22
CA LYS A 22 -24.42 -0.69 9.65
C LYS A 22 -25.54 0.28 9.37
N ARG A 23 -25.40 1.53 9.88
CA ARG A 23 -26.31 2.65 9.58
C ARG A 23 -25.49 3.88 9.20
N GLY A 24 -25.50 4.23 7.93
CA GLY A 24 -24.62 5.28 7.41
C GLY A 24 -23.15 4.85 7.55
N ASN A 25 -22.35 5.65 8.24
CA ASN A 25 -20.93 5.37 8.50
C ASN A 25 -20.66 4.70 9.87
N GLN A 26 -21.72 4.33 10.60
CA GLN A 26 -21.59 3.72 11.92
C GLN A 26 -21.89 2.22 11.85
N THR A 27 -21.09 1.41 12.54
CA THR A 27 -21.24 -0.04 12.62
C THR A 27 -21.38 -0.45 14.08
N PHE A 28 -22.37 -1.29 14.38
CA PHE A 28 -22.74 -1.66 15.73
C PHE A 28 -22.70 -3.18 15.91
N ARG A 29 -22.14 -3.66 17.00
CA ARG A 29 -21.98 -5.10 17.26
C ARG A 29 -23.23 -5.76 17.82
N LYS A 30 -23.99 -5.05 18.62
CA LYS A 30 -25.25 -5.53 19.19
C LYS A 30 -26.33 -4.52 18.92
N ALA A 31 -27.37 -4.92 18.22
CA ALA A 31 -28.51 -4.07 17.96
C ALA A 31 -29.80 -4.85 18.20
N TYR A 32 -30.74 -4.21 18.88
CA TYR A 32 -32.11 -4.71 19.00
C TYR A 32 -33.04 -3.82 18.20
N LEU A 33 -33.92 -4.44 17.43
CA LEU A 33 -35.07 -3.75 16.84
C LEU A 33 -36.18 -3.64 17.91
N GLY A 34 -36.40 -2.41 18.36
CA GLY A 34 -37.58 -2.12 19.20
C GLY A 34 -38.88 -2.12 18.38
N LYS A 35 -40.02 -2.08 19.11
CA LYS A 35 -41.38 -2.07 18.52
C LYS A 35 -41.58 -0.85 17.67
N ASN A 36 -41.13 -0.31 16.84
CA ASN A 36 -41.31 0.81 15.90
C ASN A 36 -40.05 1.05 15.09
N ASP A 37 -39.33 -0.02 14.72
CA ASP A 37 -38.06 0.07 13.94
C ASP A 37 -36.99 0.95 14.58
N ASN A 38 -37.10 1.26 15.88
CA ASN A 38 -36.08 1.93 16.64
C ASN A 38 -34.95 0.95 17.01
N ILE A 39 -33.75 1.26 16.58
CA ILE A 39 -32.56 0.46 16.82
C ILE A 39 -31.90 0.95 18.12
N SER A 40 -31.80 0.04 19.10
CA SER A 40 -31.04 0.28 20.33
C SER A 40 -29.63 -0.32 20.16
N PHE A 41 -28.60 0.50 20.33
CA PHE A 41 -27.22 0.09 20.15
C PHE A 41 -26.56 -0.17 21.50
N TYR A 42 -25.70 -1.20 21.51
CA TYR A 42 -24.92 -1.54 22.69
C TYR A 42 -23.43 -1.28 22.53
N GLU A 43 -22.91 -1.41 21.32
CA GLU A 43 -21.48 -1.27 21.07
C GLU A 43 -21.23 -0.85 19.61
N GLU A 44 -20.53 0.25 19.42
CA GLU A 44 -20.07 0.67 18.11
C GLU A 44 -18.78 -0.08 17.73
N VAL A 45 -18.70 -0.61 16.53
CA VAL A 45 -17.54 -1.30 15.99
C VAL A 45 -17.21 -0.74 14.62
N ILE A 46 -15.95 -0.39 14.42
CA ILE A 46 -15.45 0.01 13.10
C ILE A 46 -15.10 -1.27 12.35
N ASP A 47 -16.04 -1.85 11.63
CA ASP A 47 -15.81 -3.00 10.75
C ASP A 47 -16.51 -2.77 9.41
N GLU A 48 -15.72 -2.68 8.33
CA GLU A 48 -16.20 -2.35 6.99
C GLU A 48 -16.90 -3.53 6.27
N ASN A 49 -17.00 -4.70 6.91
CA ASN A 49 -17.46 -5.94 6.24
C ASN A 49 -18.98 -6.14 6.29
N TYR A 50 -19.73 -5.29 6.98
CA TYR A 50 -21.18 -5.46 7.17
C TYR A 50 -21.95 -4.29 6.60
N VAL A 51 -22.88 -4.59 5.68
CA VAL A 51 -23.70 -3.59 5.00
C VAL A 51 -25.15 -3.73 5.44
N PHE A 52 -25.71 -2.60 5.85
CA PHE A 52 -27.14 -2.46 6.07
C PHE A 52 -27.86 -2.39 4.72
N ILE A 53 -28.92 -3.21 4.55
CA ILE A 53 -29.61 -3.33 3.28
C ILE A 53 -31.09 -2.98 3.49
N GLU A 54 -31.56 -1.95 2.82
CA GLU A 54 -32.95 -1.52 2.87
C GLU A 54 -33.85 -2.28 1.86
N ASP A 55 -33.28 -2.70 0.71
CA ASP A 55 -34.03 -3.42 -0.35
C ASP A 55 -33.17 -4.44 -1.10
N GLU A 56 -33.77 -5.48 -1.69
CA GLU A 56 -33.07 -6.52 -2.43
C GLU A 56 -32.41 -6.01 -3.74
N GLU A 57 -32.98 -4.97 -4.36
CA GLU A 57 -32.42 -4.34 -5.54
C GLU A 57 -31.16 -3.51 -5.22
N ASP A 58 -31.13 -2.87 -4.04
CA ASP A 58 -29.94 -2.13 -3.58
C ASP A 58 -28.76 -3.05 -3.20
N ILE A 59 -29.03 -4.30 -2.82
CA ILE A 59 -28.00 -5.31 -2.52
C ILE A 59 -27.11 -5.58 -3.73
N GLN A 60 -27.70 -5.73 -4.92
CA GLN A 60 -26.92 -6.10 -6.11
C GLN A 60 -26.04 -4.94 -6.60
N VAL A 61 -26.53 -3.70 -6.49
CA VAL A 61 -25.77 -2.51 -6.90
C VAL A 61 -24.65 -2.18 -5.90
N ASN A 62 -24.93 -2.24 -4.59
CA ASN A 62 -23.94 -1.93 -3.56
C ASN A 62 -22.88 -3.03 -3.41
N ASN A 63 -23.25 -4.32 -3.50
CA ASN A 63 -22.26 -5.41 -3.47
C ASN A 63 -21.35 -5.39 -4.69
N ASN A 64 -21.82 -4.98 -5.86
CA ASN A 64 -20.98 -4.85 -7.05
C ASN A 64 -19.99 -3.67 -6.95
N ILE A 65 -20.43 -2.55 -6.37
CA ILE A 65 -19.57 -1.36 -6.20
C ILE A 65 -18.55 -1.60 -5.08
N THR A 66 -18.97 -2.12 -3.92
CA THR A 66 -18.05 -2.44 -2.81
C THR A 66 -17.06 -3.54 -3.18
N ASP A 67 -17.47 -4.57 -3.89
CA ASP A 67 -16.58 -5.64 -4.36
C ASP A 67 -15.54 -5.13 -5.37
N LEU A 68 -15.93 -4.25 -6.29
CA LEU A 68 -15.00 -3.70 -7.28
C LEU A 68 -13.98 -2.75 -6.62
N ASP A 69 -14.43 -1.88 -5.73
CA ASP A 69 -13.57 -0.94 -5.02
C ASP A 69 -12.62 -1.65 -4.04
N LYS A 70 -13.10 -2.70 -3.36
CA LYS A 70 -12.26 -3.56 -2.54
C LYS A 70 -11.19 -4.25 -3.38
N LEU A 71 -11.57 -4.83 -4.51
CA LEU A 71 -10.64 -5.47 -5.42
C LEU A 71 -9.60 -4.48 -5.99
N LYS A 72 -10.01 -3.26 -6.34
CA LYS A 72 -9.10 -2.18 -6.74
C LYS A 72 -8.06 -1.87 -5.66
N LYS A 73 -8.51 -1.69 -4.41
CA LYS A 73 -7.61 -1.43 -3.27
C LYS A 73 -6.61 -2.57 -3.07
N GLU A 74 -7.06 -3.82 -3.15
CA GLU A 74 -6.20 -5.00 -3.03
C GLU A 74 -5.17 -5.09 -4.16
N LEU A 75 -5.57 -4.84 -5.41
CA LEU A 75 -4.66 -4.85 -6.56
C LEU A 75 -3.63 -3.72 -6.50
N ILE A 76 -4.02 -2.52 -6.04
CA ILE A 76 -3.07 -1.42 -5.80
C ILE A 76 -2.07 -1.80 -4.71
N LYS A 77 -2.52 -2.40 -3.60
CA LYS A 77 -1.63 -2.88 -2.54
C LYS A 77 -0.68 -3.96 -3.07
N LEU A 78 -1.20 -4.91 -3.83
CA LEU A 78 -0.41 -5.95 -4.49
C LEU A 78 0.63 -5.38 -5.45
N SER A 79 0.27 -4.37 -6.26
CA SER A 79 1.20 -3.70 -7.17
C SER A 79 2.38 -3.05 -6.41
N LYS A 80 2.10 -2.38 -5.28
CA LYS A 80 3.13 -1.78 -4.43
C LYS A 80 4.02 -2.83 -3.75
N SER A 81 3.42 -3.91 -3.23
CA SER A 81 4.17 -5.02 -2.63
C SER A 81 5.11 -5.65 -3.65
N LYS A 82 4.60 -5.98 -4.83
CA LYS A 82 5.42 -6.58 -5.91
C LYS A 82 6.57 -5.69 -6.37
N LEU A 83 6.39 -4.35 -6.36
CA LEU A 83 7.50 -3.45 -6.63
C LEU A 83 8.53 -3.48 -5.51
N SER A 84 8.08 -3.50 -4.25
CA SER A 84 8.98 -3.61 -3.09
C SER A 84 9.81 -4.89 -3.15
N ASP A 85 9.13 -6.04 -3.36
CA ASP A 85 9.77 -7.35 -3.47
C ASP A 85 10.77 -7.37 -4.64
N TYR A 86 10.39 -6.80 -5.79
CA TYR A 86 11.29 -6.71 -6.95
C TYR A 86 12.55 -5.89 -6.66
N LEU A 87 12.43 -4.74 -5.98
CA LEU A 87 13.58 -3.90 -5.64
C LEU A 87 14.49 -4.55 -4.57
N GLU A 88 13.93 -5.37 -3.68
CA GLU A 88 14.68 -6.14 -2.69
C GLU A 88 15.47 -7.28 -3.37
N ASP A 89 14.84 -7.99 -4.29
CA ASP A 89 15.42 -9.15 -4.98
C ASP A 89 16.39 -8.78 -6.12
N ASN A 90 16.34 -7.54 -6.62
CA ASN A 90 17.11 -7.09 -7.78
C ASN A 90 18.01 -5.90 -7.42
N PRO A 91 19.13 -6.12 -6.72
CA PRO A 91 20.08 -5.08 -6.38
C PRO A 91 20.75 -4.49 -7.63
N LEU A 92 21.07 -3.21 -7.57
CA LEU A 92 21.78 -2.51 -8.65
C LEU A 92 23.26 -2.90 -8.70
N PHE A 93 23.74 -3.31 -9.86
CA PHE A 93 25.18 -3.45 -10.12
C PHE A 93 25.78 -2.08 -10.49
N SER A 94 26.77 -1.62 -9.73
CA SER A 94 27.43 -0.34 -9.94
C SER A 94 28.96 -0.48 -9.86
N LYS A 95 29.66 0.33 -10.64
CA LYS A 95 31.12 0.47 -10.67
C LYS A 95 31.61 1.80 -10.12
N VAL A 96 30.75 2.55 -9.45
CA VAL A 96 31.07 3.91 -9.00
C VAL A 96 32.30 3.94 -8.08
N LYS A 97 32.38 3.04 -7.11
CA LYS A 97 33.53 2.98 -6.17
C LYS A 97 34.55 1.92 -6.56
N TYR A 98 34.08 0.77 -7.06
CA TYR A 98 34.91 -0.38 -7.38
C TYR A 98 34.90 -0.65 -8.88
N PRO A 99 36.05 -0.63 -9.57
CA PRO A 99 36.13 -0.87 -11.04
C PRO A 99 35.57 -2.23 -11.47
N GLU A 100 35.67 -3.26 -10.62
CA GLU A 100 35.11 -4.59 -10.84
C GLU A 100 33.58 -4.61 -10.69
N GLY A 101 33.02 -3.60 -10.02
CA GLY A 101 31.61 -3.46 -9.72
C GLY A 101 31.14 -4.23 -8.50
N ARG A 102 30.09 -3.74 -7.88
CA ARG A 102 29.44 -4.32 -6.70
C ARG A 102 27.91 -4.19 -6.83
N TYR A 103 27.20 -5.00 -6.05
CA TYR A 103 25.75 -4.93 -5.97
C TYR A 103 25.30 -4.09 -4.78
N TYR A 104 24.33 -3.20 -4.99
CA TYR A 104 23.79 -2.30 -3.97
C TYR A 104 22.28 -2.46 -3.86
N THR A 105 21.79 -2.62 -2.64
CA THR A 105 20.35 -2.72 -2.36
C THR A 105 19.66 -1.41 -2.70
N VAL A 106 18.51 -1.49 -3.36
CA VAL A 106 17.78 -0.34 -3.92
C VAL A 106 16.35 -0.22 -3.42
N ASP A 107 16.00 -0.88 -2.32
CA ASP A 107 14.70 -0.76 -1.67
C ASP A 107 14.46 0.66 -1.11
N ASN A 108 13.24 0.93 -0.67
CA ASN A 108 12.84 2.25 -0.17
C ASN A 108 13.63 2.69 1.06
N GLU A 109 14.05 1.76 1.92
CA GLU A 109 14.85 2.07 3.10
C GLU A 109 16.24 2.57 2.69
N HIS A 110 16.93 1.84 1.80
CA HIS A 110 18.26 2.21 1.32
C HIS A 110 18.22 3.52 0.52
N GLN A 111 17.19 3.74 -0.30
CA GLN A 111 17.00 5.03 -0.99
C GLN A 111 16.84 6.20 0.01
N SER A 112 16.07 6.02 1.06
CA SER A 112 15.88 7.04 2.10
C SER A 112 17.14 7.30 2.90
N ARG A 113 17.92 6.24 3.22
CA ARG A 113 19.18 6.34 3.96
C ARG A 113 20.25 7.08 3.16
N ILE A 114 20.43 6.75 1.87
CA ILE A 114 21.44 7.44 1.04
C ILE A 114 21.10 8.93 0.88
N ALA A 115 19.83 9.27 0.65
CA ALA A 115 19.38 10.64 0.57
C ALA A 115 19.62 11.41 1.87
N SER A 116 19.32 10.79 3.02
CA SER A 116 19.54 11.38 4.35
C SER A 116 21.02 11.62 4.63
N GLN A 117 21.90 10.69 4.28
CA GLN A 117 23.35 10.86 4.48
C GLN A 117 23.91 12.00 3.62
N LEU A 118 23.52 12.10 2.36
CA LEU A 118 23.95 13.18 1.48
C LEU A 118 23.46 14.55 1.98
N LEU A 119 22.21 14.63 2.47
CA LEU A 119 21.66 15.86 3.05
C LEU A 119 22.41 16.27 4.32
N LEU A 120 22.66 15.32 5.25
CA LEU A 120 23.40 15.57 6.49
C LEU A 120 24.84 15.99 6.21
N TYR A 121 25.50 15.37 5.24
CA TYR A 121 26.83 15.79 4.81
C TYR A 121 26.85 17.26 4.37
N GLN A 122 25.95 17.64 3.45
CA GLN A 122 25.85 19.01 2.97
C GLN A 122 25.56 20.01 4.10
N ALA A 123 24.65 19.67 5.02
CA ALA A 123 24.32 20.50 6.16
C ALA A 123 25.52 20.69 7.11
N ASN A 124 26.25 19.63 7.45
CA ASN A 124 27.41 19.71 8.34
C ASN A 124 28.56 20.50 7.70
N ILE A 125 28.89 20.23 6.45
CA ILE A 125 29.94 20.98 5.74
C ILE A 125 29.59 22.48 5.67
N SER A 126 28.33 22.85 5.45
CA SER A 126 27.90 24.25 5.43
C SER A 126 28.06 24.95 6.79
N LEU A 127 28.08 24.20 7.89
CA LEU A 127 28.30 24.67 9.26
C LEU A 127 29.79 24.60 9.67
N GLY A 128 30.68 24.17 8.78
CA GLY A 128 32.10 23.97 9.08
C GLY A 128 32.37 22.76 9.98
N LEU A 129 31.47 21.79 10.00
CA LEU A 129 31.58 20.56 10.76
C LEU A 129 31.97 19.40 9.84
N ASP A 130 32.79 18.48 10.35
CA ASP A 130 33.13 17.25 9.66
C ASP A 130 31.93 16.28 9.73
N TYR A 131 31.71 15.55 8.63
CA TYR A 131 30.72 14.47 8.56
C TYR A 131 31.26 13.32 7.70
N GLN A 132 31.34 12.13 8.29
CA GLN A 132 31.80 10.94 7.59
C GLN A 132 30.64 10.25 6.89
N LEU A 133 30.74 10.13 5.56
CA LEU A 133 29.81 9.32 4.78
C LEU A 133 30.21 7.86 4.83
N THR A 134 29.24 6.97 5.05
CA THR A 134 29.48 5.53 5.04
C THR A 134 28.38 4.81 4.26
N TRP A 135 28.75 3.79 3.49
CA TRP A 135 27.80 2.96 2.77
C TRP A 135 28.30 1.53 2.62
N ASN A 136 27.42 0.61 2.27
CA ASN A 136 27.77 -0.80 2.10
C ASN A 136 27.24 -1.37 0.79
N GLU A 137 27.98 -2.30 0.21
CA GLU A 137 27.44 -3.21 -0.79
C GLU A 137 26.43 -4.19 -0.14
N ALA A 138 25.57 -4.80 -0.95
CA ALA A 138 24.56 -5.72 -0.46
C ALA A 138 25.17 -6.88 0.35
N GLY A 139 24.72 -7.03 1.59
CA GLY A 139 25.17 -8.09 2.50
C GLY A 139 26.46 -7.82 3.25
N ASN A 140 27.10 -6.65 3.08
CA ASN A 140 28.37 -6.29 3.74
C ASN A 140 28.23 -5.16 4.76
N ILE A 141 29.30 -4.93 5.52
CA ILE A 141 29.40 -3.83 6.49
C ILE A 141 29.63 -2.50 5.76
N CYS A 142 29.26 -1.39 6.43
CA CYS A 142 29.50 -0.05 5.90
C CYS A 142 31.00 0.26 5.85
N GLU A 143 31.41 0.94 4.78
CA GLU A 143 32.74 1.47 4.56
C GLU A 143 32.67 2.99 4.31
N ASP A 144 33.80 3.67 4.39
CA ASP A 144 33.92 5.10 4.13
C ASP A 144 33.73 5.41 2.64
N TRP A 145 32.95 6.44 2.35
CA TRP A 145 32.66 6.92 1.00
C TRP A 145 32.95 8.40 0.88
N THR A 146 33.34 8.85 -0.30
CA THR A 146 33.37 10.26 -0.62
C THR A 146 31.96 10.74 -1.00
N PHE A 147 31.74 12.05 -0.96
CA PHE A 147 30.47 12.65 -1.38
C PHE A 147 30.20 12.37 -2.87
N GLU A 148 31.21 12.50 -3.71
CA GLU A 148 31.12 12.29 -5.15
C GLU A 148 30.72 10.85 -5.49
N GLU A 149 31.33 9.87 -4.83
CA GLU A 149 31.01 8.44 -5.01
C GLU A 149 29.57 8.16 -4.58
N LEU A 150 29.19 8.58 -3.37
CA LEU A 150 27.86 8.30 -2.84
C LEU A 150 26.76 9.03 -3.60
N PHE A 151 27.03 10.26 -4.06
CA PHE A 151 26.13 11.01 -4.92
C PHE A 151 25.97 10.36 -6.30
N ALA A 152 27.05 9.87 -6.90
CA ALA A 152 27.00 9.15 -8.16
C ALA A 152 26.19 7.85 -8.03
N LEU A 153 26.41 7.07 -6.97
CA LEU A 153 25.59 5.87 -6.69
C LEU A 153 24.11 6.23 -6.49
N SER A 154 23.83 7.31 -5.76
CA SER A 154 22.44 7.77 -5.57
C SER A 154 21.76 8.10 -6.90
N ASN A 155 22.46 8.71 -7.85
CA ASN A 155 21.93 8.98 -9.19
C ASN A 155 21.70 7.69 -9.99
N GLU A 156 22.60 6.72 -9.92
CA GLU A 156 22.40 5.42 -10.58
C GLU A 156 21.18 4.69 -10.01
N ILE A 157 21.03 4.67 -8.67
CA ILE A 157 19.85 4.09 -8.00
C ILE A 157 18.56 4.78 -8.47
N ASN A 158 18.54 6.12 -8.48
CA ASN A 158 17.37 6.87 -8.93
C ASN A 158 17.01 6.56 -10.40
N ASN A 159 18.00 6.48 -11.29
CA ASN A 159 17.81 6.14 -12.69
C ASN A 159 17.28 4.71 -12.89
N TYR A 160 17.70 3.77 -12.05
CA TYR A 160 17.21 2.39 -12.05
C TYR A 160 15.76 2.29 -11.53
N VAL A 161 15.46 2.96 -10.41
CA VAL A 161 14.16 2.85 -9.72
C VAL A 161 13.06 3.67 -10.40
N LYS A 162 13.39 4.86 -10.93
CA LYS A 162 12.41 5.79 -11.50
C LYS A 162 11.49 5.18 -12.58
N PRO A 163 11.96 4.39 -13.56
CA PRO A 163 11.06 3.76 -14.54
C PRO A 163 10.15 2.70 -13.90
N LEU A 164 10.60 1.99 -12.88
CA LEU A 164 9.81 1.00 -12.16
C LEU A 164 8.68 1.66 -11.35
N VAL A 165 8.98 2.77 -10.67
CA VAL A 165 7.97 3.58 -9.97
C VAL A 165 6.96 4.16 -10.97
N LYS A 166 7.41 4.66 -12.12
CA LYS A 166 6.50 5.12 -13.17
C LYS A 166 5.56 4.02 -13.64
N LYS A 167 6.08 2.81 -13.89
CA LYS A 167 5.28 1.63 -14.27
C LYS A 167 4.25 1.29 -13.19
N GLN A 168 4.63 1.34 -11.90
CA GLN A 168 3.70 1.12 -10.78
C GLN A 168 2.56 2.15 -10.78
N GLN A 169 2.88 3.44 -11.01
CA GLN A 169 1.88 4.50 -11.09
C GLN A 169 0.92 4.30 -12.28
N GLU A 170 1.43 3.88 -13.44
CA GLU A 170 0.61 3.55 -14.61
C GLU A 170 -0.35 2.38 -14.32
N ILE A 171 0.12 1.34 -13.63
CA ILE A 171 -0.70 0.21 -13.17
C ILE A 171 -1.78 0.70 -12.19
N GLU A 172 -1.42 1.54 -11.23
CA GLU A 172 -2.36 2.11 -10.26
C GLU A 172 -3.45 2.94 -10.94
N VAL A 173 -3.10 3.75 -11.93
CA VAL A 173 -4.06 4.54 -12.72
C VAL A 173 -4.98 3.62 -13.53
N ALA A 174 -4.45 2.57 -14.16
CA ALA A 174 -5.25 1.60 -14.89
C ALA A 174 -6.26 0.88 -13.97
N ILE A 175 -5.83 0.47 -12.76
CA ILE A 175 -6.71 -0.14 -11.76
C ILE A 175 -7.82 0.83 -11.33
N LYS A 176 -7.49 2.09 -11.04
CA LYS A 176 -8.48 3.10 -10.62
C LYS A 176 -9.54 3.35 -11.70
N ASN A 177 -9.13 3.36 -12.97
CA ASN A 177 -10.01 3.65 -14.10
C ASN A 177 -10.83 2.46 -14.57
N ALA A 178 -10.48 1.23 -14.19
CA ALA A 178 -11.26 0.04 -14.56
C ALA A 178 -12.69 0.13 -14.03
N THR A 179 -13.67 -0.23 -14.86
CA THR A 179 -15.10 -0.15 -14.56
C THR A 179 -15.73 -1.51 -14.28
N SER A 180 -14.97 -2.60 -14.51
CA SER A 180 -15.41 -3.99 -14.31
C SER A 180 -14.30 -4.89 -13.79
N LYS A 181 -14.70 -6.05 -13.21
CA LYS A 181 -13.77 -7.11 -12.81
C LYS A 181 -12.98 -7.67 -14.00
N ASP A 182 -13.60 -7.75 -15.16
CA ASP A 182 -12.95 -8.24 -16.39
C ASP A 182 -11.85 -7.29 -16.88
N GLU A 183 -12.03 -5.99 -16.73
CA GLU A 183 -10.98 -5.02 -17.01
C GLU A 183 -9.82 -5.12 -16.00
N LEU A 184 -10.12 -5.28 -14.71
CA LEU A 184 -9.10 -5.47 -13.67
C LEU A 184 -8.27 -6.74 -13.91
N ASN A 185 -8.90 -7.84 -14.32
CA ASN A 185 -8.23 -9.11 -14.59
C ASN A 185 -7.25 -9.05 -15.79
N LYS A 186 -7.41 -8.06 -16.68
CA LYS A 186 -6.50 -7.85 -17.81
C LYS A 186 -5.26 -7.04 -17.45
N ILE A 187 -5.24 -6.38 -16.30
CA ILE A 187 -4.12 -5.56 -15.85
C ILE A 187 -2.98 -6.47 -15.38
N LYS A 188 -1.86 -6.46 -16.11
CA LYS A 188 -0.67 -7.22 -15.73
C LYS A 188 0.15 -6.45 -14.70
N ILE A 189 0.31 -7.02 -13.50
CA ILE A 189 1.17 -6.48 -12.44
C ILE A 189 2.48 -7.27 -12.43
N ALA A 190 3.50 -6.75 -13.13
CA ALA A 190 4.83 -7.33 -13.19
C ALA A 190 5.88 -6.24 -13.37
N TYR A 191 7.06 -6.41 -12.78
CA TYR A 191 8.22 -5.56 -12.90
C TYR A 191 9.36 -6.37 -13.52
N GLU A 192 9.96 -5.81 -14.57
CA GLU A 192 11.04 -6.43 -15.34
C GLU A 192 12.06 -5.35 -15.68
#